data_c86b219430af436c4da044d98a5348aa
#
_entry.id   c86b219430af436c4da044d98a5348aa
#
_cell.length_a   1.000
_cell.length_b   1.000
_cell.length_c   1.000
_cell.angle_alpha   90.00
_cell.angle_beta   90.00
_cell.angle_gamma   90.00
#
_symmetry.space_group_name_H-M   'P 1'
#
loop_
_entity.id
_entity.type
_entity.pdbx_description
1 polymer ?
#
loop_
_entity_poly.entity_id
_entity_poly.type
_entity_poly.pdbx_seq_one_letter_code
_entity_poly.pdbx_strand_id
1 'polypeptide(L)'
;MTKKFAVSGQHYLFDVQSFAAVVLSLGGDAYEYALRDRTTKRVIEDVANGESEIGVLVETTRSKDGLEEAFAEAGVEFVELIESTPRVALPKSHPFVNAESLTLDQLEDFPYIYFEQEEGAPAYFAEEALADEARHKSIACTDRASLSELIVALNGYTVTSGIL
;
A
#
# COMPACT_ATOMS: atom_id res chain seq x y z
N MET A 1 -25.59 -10.35 19.84
CA MET A 1 -24.63 -9.23 19.97
C MET A 1 -23.96 -9.05 18.62
N THR A 2 -24.01 -7.87 18.01
CA THR A 2 -23.39 -7.62 16.71
C THR A 2 -21.86 -7.62 16.88
N LYS A 3 -21.16 -8.43 16.08
CA LYS A 3 -19.69 -8.46 16.07
C LYS A 3 -19.17 -7.21 15.35
N LYS A 4 -18.15 -6.59 15.92
CA LYS A 4 -17.43 -5.47 15.28
C LYS A 4 -16.00 -5.88 15.05
N PHE A 5 -15.45 -5.49 13.92
CA PHE A 5 -14.06 -5.72 13.56
C PHE A 5 -13.67 -4.76 12.44
N ALA A 6 -12.51 -4.14 12.55
CA ALA A 6 -12.02 -3.22 11.55
C ALA A 6 -10.54 -3.48 11.23
N VAL A 7 -10.20 -3.28 9.97
CA VAL A 7 -8.83 -3.33 9.46
C VAL A 7 -8.57 -2.01 8.72
N SER A 8 -7.46 -1.38 9.01
CA SER A 8 -6.92 -0.26 8.23
C SER A 8 -5.68 -0.73 7.50
N GLY A 9 -5.64 -0.58 6.19
CA GLY A 9 -4.53 -1.01 5.35
C GLY A 9 -4.10 0.07 4.37
N GLN A 10 -2.86 -0.03 3.91
CA GLN A 10 -2.44 0.63 2.69
C GLN A 10 -3.17 -0.02 1.50
N HIS A 11 -2.91 0.44 0.27
CA HIS A 11 -3.71 0.09 -0.90
C HIS A 11 -3.35 -1.28 -1.53
N TYR A 12 -3.50 -2.38 -0.78
CA TYR A 12 -3.19 -3.75 -1.26
C TYR A 12 -4.44 -4.58 -1.56
N LEU A 13 -4.40 -5.38 -2.63
CA LEU A 13 -5.50 -6.29 -2.97
C LEU A 13 -5.55 -7.51 -2.07
N PHE A 14 -4.40 -7.96 -1.55
CA PHE A 14 -4.36 -9.15 -0.70
C PHE A 14 -5.08 -8.95 0.63
N ASP A 15 -5.08 -7.73 1.22
CA ASP A 15 -5.85 -7.48 2.44
C ASP A 15 -7.35 -7.47 2.18
N VAL A 16 -7.81 -7.01 1.03
CA VAL A 16 -9.23 -7.13 0.63
C VAL A 16 -9.66 -8.59 0.56
N GLN A 17 -8.85 -9.44 -0.05
CA GLN A 17 -9.13 -10.87 -0.17
C GLN A 17 -9.09 -11.58 1.18
N SER A 18 -8.09 -11.26 2.01
CA SER A 18 -7.95 -11.80 3.36
C SER A 18 -9.11 -11.37 4.26
N PHE A 19 -9.51 -10.09 4.18
CA PHE A 19 -10.66 -9.57 4.92
C PHE A 19 -11.96 -10.26 4.51
N ALA A 20 -12.18 -10.47 3.21
CA ALA A 20 -13.34 -11.22 2.72
C ALA A 20 -13.37 -12.66 3.27
N ALA A 21 -12.22 -13.33 3.35
CA ALA A 21 -12.12 -14.66 3.95
C ALA A 21 -12.46 -14.66 5.46
N VAL A 22 -12.03 -13.62 6.19
CA VAL A 22 -12.39 -13.43 7.61
C VAL A 22 -13.91 -13.25 7.75
N VAL A 23 -14.53 -12.42 6.92
CA VAL A 23 -15.99 -12.22 6.93
C VAL A 23 -16.73 -13.53 6.69
N LEU A 24 -16.32 -14.31 5.70
CA LEU A 24 -16.95 -15.60 5.37
C LEU A 24 -16.79 -16.64 6.48
N SER A 25 -15.67 -16.62 7.19
CA SER A 25 -15.41 -17.63 8.23
C SER A 25 -15.93 -17.25 9.62
N LEU A 26 -15.92 -15.97 9.97
CA LEU A 26 -16.19 -15.48 11.33
C LEU A 26 -17.41 -14.57 11.44
N GLY A 27 -17.95 -14.08 10.35
CA GLY A 27 -19.02 -13.08 10.32
C GLY A 27 -20.26 -13.52 11.09
N GLY A 28 -20.79 -14.73 10.84
CA GLY A 28 -22.03 -15.20 11.44
C GLY A 28 -23.26 -14.45 10.91
N ASP A 29 -24.33 -14.40 11.74
CA ASP A 29 -25.63 -13.84 11.32
C ASP A 29 -25.74 -12.32 11.44
N ALA A 30 -24.87 -11.68 12.24
CA ALA A 30 -24.89 -10.23 12.44
C ALA A 30 -23.50 -9.69 12.74
N TYR A 31 -23.02 -8.76 11.90
CA TYR A 31 -21.70 -8.10 12.05
C TYR A 31 -21.71 -6.67 11.48
N GLU A 32 -20.78 -5.87 11.98
CA GLU A 32 -20.40 -4.55 11.47
C GLU A 32 -18.89 -4.55 11.30
N TYR A 33 -18.41 -4.93 10.12
CA TYR A 33 -17.00 -4.97 9.80
C TYR A 33 -16.61 -3.82 8.88
N ALA A 34 -15.39 -3.34 9.02
CA ALA A 34 -14.86 -2.26 8.18
C ALA A 34 -13.47 -2.61 7.66
N LEU A 35 -13.27 -2.40 6.38
CA LEU A 35 -11.96 -2.36 5.74
C LEU A 35 -11.74 -0.94 5.22
N ARG A 36 -10.61 -0.34 5.58
CA ARG A 36 -10.31 1.05 5.27
C ARG A 36 -9.00 1.15 4.53
N ASP A 37 -9.01 1.76 3.34
CA ASP A 37 -7.80 2.21 2.67
C ASP A 37 -7.32 3.49 3.36
N ARG A 38 -6.06 3.51 3.78
CA ARG A 38 -5.46 4.58 4.58
C ARG A 38 -4.03 4.87 4.12
N THR A 39 -3.59 6.09 4.35
CA THR A 39 -2.17 6.43 4.32
C THR A 39 -1.44 5.75 5.47
N THR A 40 -0.14 5.59 5.37
CA THR A 40 0.68 4.88 6.38
C THR A 40 0.49 5.45 7.79
N LYS A 41 0.51 6.77 7.92
CA LYS A 41 0.26 7.44 9.20
C LYS A 41 -1.10 7.07 9.78
N ARG A 42 -2.15 7.11 8.94
CA ARG A 42 -3.52 6.81 9.39
C ARG A 42 -3.70 5.34 9.76
N VAL A 43 -3.01 4.41 9.09
CA VAL A 43 -3.00 2.99 9.51
C VAL A 43 -2.48 2.87 10.96
N ILE A 44 -1.35 3.51 11.26
CA ILE A 44 -0.74 3.48 12.60
C ILE A 44 -1.68 4.14 13.64
N GLU A 45 -2.23 5.31 13.33
CA GLU A 45 -3.14 6.04 14.21
C GLU A 45 -4.42 5.27 14.49
N ASP A 46 -5.05 4.67 13.47
CA ASP A 46 -6.29 3.90 13.61
C ASP A 46 -6.11 2.72 14.57
N VAL A 47 -4.96 2.04 14.52
CA VAL A 47 -4.65 0.95 15.44
C VAL A 47 -4.33 1.48 16.84
N ALA A 48 -3.50 2.51 16.96
CA ALA A 48 -3.14 3.11 18.24
C ALA A 48 -4.36 3.63 19.03
N ASN A 49 -5.35 4.17 18.31
CA ASN A 49 -6.58 4.71 18.88
C ASN A 49 -7.71 3.67 19.06
N GLY A 50 -7.50 2.43 18.61
CA GLY A 50 -8.50 1.37 18.67
C GLY A 50 -9.66 1.55 17.68
N GLU A 51 -9.47 2.34 16.61
CA GLU A 51 -10.41 2.48 15.51
C GLU A 51 -10.38 1.26 14.57
N SER A 52 -9.25 0.57 14.55
CA SER A 52 -9.05 -0.72 13.87
C SER A 52 -8.28 -1.67 14.77
N GLU A 53 -8.64 -2.95 14.75
CA GLU A 53 -7.96 -3.99 15.50
C GLU A 53 -6.64 -4.38 14.88
N ILE A 54 -6.52 -4.21 13.55
CA ILE A 54 -5.34 -4.58 12.75
C ILE A 54 -5.02 -3.45 11.79
N GLY A 55 -3.72 -3.15 11.66
CA GLY A 55 -3.14 -2.36 10.57
C GLY A 55 -2.38 -3.26 9.60
N VAL A 56 -2.48 -2.98 8.30
CA VAL A 56 -1.69 -3.67 7.26
C VAL A 56 -0.88 -2.64 6.49
N LEU A 57 0.44 -2.77 6.53
CA LEU A 57 1.35 -1.87 5.83
C LEU A 57 2.61 -2.60 5.35
N VAL A 58 3.35 -1.97 4.46
CA VAL A 58 4.63 -2.45 3.96
C VAL A 58 5.78 -1.76 4.69
N GLU A 59 6.75 -2.55 5.12
CA GLU A 59 8.05 -2.10 5.55
C GLU A 59 9.09 -2.48 4.49
N THR A 60 9.97 -1.57 4.16
CA THR A 60 11.12 -1.80 3.29
C THR A 60 12.40 -1.59 4.07
N THR A 61 13.53 -2.06 3.54
CA THR A 61 14.85 -1.79 4.16
C THR A 61 15.15 -0.30 4.32
N ARG A 62 14.54 0.56 3.50
CA ARG A 62 14.71 2.03 3.56
C ARG A 62 13.77 2.72 4.52
N SER A 63 12.58 2.16 4.74
CA SER A 63 11.57 2.73 5.64
C SER A 63 11.65 2.18 7.07
N LYS A 64 12.34 1.07 7.27
CA LYS A 64 12.35 0.29 8.51
C LYS A 64 12.60 1.13 9.76
N ASP A 65 13.75 1.80 9.82
CA ASP A 65 14.14 2.55 11.03
C ASP A 65 13.10 3.62 11.41
N GLY A 66 12.59 4.35 10.39
CA GLY A 66 11.58 5.38 10.61
C GLY A 66 10.21 4.81 11.01
N LEU A 67 9.83 3.68 10.44
CA LEU A 67 8.58 3.00 10.80
C LEU A 67 8.66 2.37 12.20
N GLU A 68 9.78 1.74 12.55
CA GLU A 68 9.99 1.19 13.90
C GLU A 68 9.90 2.28 14.98
N GLU A 69 10.45 3.48 14.73
CA GLU A 69 10.31 4.63 15.62
C GLU A 69 8.83 5.06 15.72
N ALA A 70 8.13 5.19 14.59
CA ALA A 70 6.71 5.56 14.58
C ALA A 70 5.82 4.53 15.29
N PHE A 71 6.10 3.23 15.16
CA PHE A 71 5.38 2.18 15.89
C PHE A 71 5.61 2.27 17.40
N ALA A 72 6.86 2.49 17.82
CA ALA A 72 7.20 2.64 19.23
C ALA A 72 6.52 3.88 19.84
N GLU A 73 6.52 5.01 19.15
CA GLU A 73 5.84 6.24 19.60
C GLU A 73 4.32 6.04 19.70
N ALA A 74 3.72 5.32 18.76
CA ALA A 74 2.28 5.02 18.75
C ALA A 74 1.89 3.91 19.73
N GLY A 75 2.84 3.14 20.27
CA GLY A 75 2.59 2.01 21.14
C GLY A 75 1.95 0.82 20.42
N VAL A 76 2.24 0.65 19.14
CA VAL A 76 1.78 -0.49 18.33
C VAL A 76 2.92 -1.45 18.06
N GLU A 77 2.61 -2.72 17.83
CA GLU A 77 3.57 -3.77 17.51
C GLU A 77 3.47 -4.12 16.02
N PHE A 78 4.62 -4.22 15.35
CA PHE A 78 4.70 -4.73 13.98
C PHE A 78 5.03 -6.22 13.98
N VAL A 79 4.23 -6.99 13.24
CA VAL A 79 4.44 -8.43 13.05
C VAL A 79 4.58 -8.71 11.57
N GLU A 80 5.74 -9.20 11.16
CA GLU A 80 5.97 -9.60 9.77
C GLU A 80 5.05 -10.77 9.39
N LEU A 81 4.27 -10.59 8.33
CA LEU A 81 3.40 -11.63 7.78
C LEU A 81 4.01 -12.32 6.56
N ILE A 82 4.65 -11.55 5.69
CA ILE A 82 5.17 -12.05 4.42
C ILE A 82 6.29 -11.14 3.93
N GLU A 83 7.32 -11.72 3.36
CA GLU A 83 8.39 -11.02 2.64
C GLU A 83 8.19 -11.16 1.14
N SER A 84 8.43 -10.09 0.39
CA SER A 84 8.27 -10.06 -1.06
C SER A 84 9.32 -9.17 -1.72
N THR A 85 9.53 -9.41 -3.01
CA THR A 85 10.38 -8.55 -3.84
C THR A 85 9.52 -7.56 -4.60
N PRO A 86 9.83 -6.25 -4.58
CA PRO A 86 9.10 -5.24 -5.33
C PRO A 86 9.02 -5.58 -6.83
N ARG A 87 7.90 -5.25 -7.44
CA ARG A 87 7.61 -5.46 -8.85
C ARG A 87 7.13 -4.17 -9.50
N VAL A 88 7.50 -3.99 -10.76
CA VAL A 88 6.95 -2.91 -11.58
C VAL A 88 5.64 -3.38 -12.19
N ALA A 89 4.56 -2.67 -11.92
CA ALA A 89 3.27 -2.89 -12.56
C ALA A 89 3.17 -2.02 -13.81
N LEU A 90 2.90 -2.67 -14.94
CA LEU A 90 2.82 -2.07 -16.28
C LEU A 90 1.51 -2.45 -16.96
N PRO A 91 0.92 -1.61 -17.83
CA PRO A 91 -0.18 -2.02 -18.68
C PRO A 91 0.32 -2.99 -19.77
N LYS A 92 -0.56 -3.81 -20.27
CA LYS A 92 -0.23 -4.79 -21.34
C LYS A 92 0.31 -4.14 -22.62
N SER A 93 0.01 -2.86 -22.83
CA SER A 93 0.49 -2.07 -23.98
C SER A 93 1.89 -1.49 -23.80
N HIS A 94 2.47 -1.64 -22.60
CA HIS A 94 3.77 -1.01 -22.30
C HIS A 94 4.91 -1.66 -23.10
N PRO A 95 5.87 -0.88 -23.65
CA PRO A 95 7.00 -1.42 -24.41
C PRO A 95 7.82 -2.47 -23.65
N PHE A 96 7.89 -2.35 -22.34
CA PHE A 96 8.66 -3.23 -21.47
C PHE A 96 7.84 -4.32 -20.79
N VAL A 97 6.61 -4.59 -21.24
CA VAL A 97 5.71 -5.59 -20.61
C VAL A 97 6.31 -7.00 -20.50
N ASN A 98 7.23 -7.35 -21.38
CA ASN A 98 7.92 -8.65 -21.40
C ASN A 98 9.32 -8.61 -20.79
N ALA A 99 9.75 -7.49 -20.19
CA ALA A 99 11.05 -7.41 -19.56
C ALA A 99 11.06 -8.20 -18.24
N GLU A 100 12.12 -9.00 -18.03
CA GLU A 100 12.29 -9.75 -16.78
C GLU A 100 12.69 -8.85 -15.62
N SER A 101 13.40 -7.76 -15.90
CA SER A 101 13.79 -6.73 -14.95
C SER A 101 13.88 -5.38 -15.61
N LEU A 102 13.71 -4.32 -14.84
CA LEU A 102 13.78 -2.94 -15.29
C LEU A 102 14.59 -2.10 -14.30
N THR A 103 15.32 -1.12 -14.85
CA THR A 103 15.92 -0.06 -14.06
C THR A 103 15.03 1.19 -14.08
N LEU A 104 15.19 2.07 -13.11
CA LEU A 104 14.42 3.32 -13.06
C LEU A 104 14.72 4.22 -14.27
N ASP A 105 15.98 4.24 -14.75
CA ASP A 105 16.38 5.01 -15.94
C ASP A 105 15.60 4.59 -17.19
N GLN A 106 15.30 3.28 -17.34
CA GLN A 106 14.49 2.79 -18.45
C GLN A 106 13.03 3.26 -18.39
N LEU A 107 12.56 3.63 -17.20
CA LEU A 107 11.20 4.08 -16.94
C LEU A 107 11.07 5.62 -16.92
N GLU A 108 12.15 6.37 -17.08
CA GLU A 108 12.17 7.84 -16.93
C GLU A 108 11.19 8.56 -17.87
N ASP A 109 10.99 8.04 -19.07
CA ASP A 109 10.08 8.62 -20.05
C ASP A 109 8.59 8.36 -19.76
N PHE A 110 8.28 7.47 -18.84
CA PHE A 110 6.92 7.05 -18.50
C PHE A 110 6.46 7.67 -17.19
N PRO A 111 5.15 8.04 -17.05
CA PRO A 111 4.65 8.59 -15.80
C PRO A 111 4.67 7.53 -14.69
N TYR A 112 5.24 7.89 -13.55
CA TYR A 112 5.16 7.15 -12.30
C TYR A 112 3.88 7.53 -11.57
N ILE A 113 3.02 6.56 -11.26
CA ILE A 113 1.78 6.76 -10.51
C ILE A 113 1.96 6.14 -9.14
N TYR A 114 1.62 6.88 -8.07
CA TYR A 114 1.86 6.47 -6.70
C TYR A 114 0.76 6.96 -5.75
N PHE A 115 0.68 6.38 -4.57
CA PHE A 115 -0.28 6.79 -3.56
C PHE A 115 0.23 7.98 -2.74
N GLU A 116 -0.61 9.00 -2.67
CA GLU A 116 -0.36 10.20 -1.88
C GLU A 116 -0.33 9.89 -0.39
N GLN A 117 0.61 10.49 0.32
CA GLN A 117 0.64 10.51 1.78
C GLN A 117 0.23 11.90 2.27
N GLU A 118 0.03 12.08 3.59
CA GLU A 118 -0.31 13.38 4.14
C GLU A 118 0.75 14.43 3.83
N GLU A 119 0.31 15.69 3.72
CA GLU A 119 1.23 16.83 3.52
C GLU A 119 2.27 16.89 4.65
N GLY A 120 3.54 16.93 4.26
CA GLY A 120 4.66 16.95 5.20
C GLY A 120 4.99 15.60 5.83
N ALA A 121 4.36 14.51 5.35
CA ALA A 121 4.72 13.16 5.81
C ALA A 121 6.19 12.83 5.45
N PRO A 122 6.91 12.14 6.34
CA PRO A 122 8.27 11.72 6.04
C PRO A 122 8.30 10.69 4.90
N ALA A 123 9.40 10.68 4.14
CA ALA A 123 9.53 9.80 2.98
C ALA A 123 9.38 8.30 3.30
N TYR A 124 9.69 7.89 4.52
CA TYR A 124 9.52 6.49 4.95
C TYR A 124 8.06 6.06 5.15
N PHE A 125 7.10 6.98 5.00
CA PHE A 125 5.67 6.64 4.96
C PHE A 125 5.16 6.28 3.57
N ALA A 126 5.98 6.43 2.51
CA ALA A 126 5.58 6.01 1.17
C ALA A 126 5.30 4.50 1.12
N GLU A 127 4.25 4.12 0.40
CA GLU A 127 3.83 2.72 0.26
C GLU A 127 4.67 1.96 -0.76
N GLU A 128 5.19 2.68 -1.76
CA GLU A 128 5.94 2.09 -2.85
C GLU A 128 7.42 1.99 -2.50
N ALA A 129 8.00 0.85 -2.82
CA ALA A 129 9.44 0.71 -2.77
C ALA A 129 10.11 1.70 -3.73
N LEU A 130 11.25 2.26 -3.32
CA LEU A 130 12.00 3.25 -4.09
C LEU A 130 11.24 4.57 -4.35
N ALA A 131 10.24 4.90 -3.53
CA ALA A 131 9.49 6.16 -3.66
C ALA A 131 10.36 7.41 -3.43
N ASP A 132 11.46 7.27 -2.70
CA ASP A 132 12.44 8.32 -2.43
C ASP A 132 13.37 8.64 -3.62
N GLU A 133 13.36 7.81 -4.65
CA GLU A 133 14.11 8.09 -5.88
C GLU A 133 13.39 9.14 -6.73
N ALA A 134 14.14 10.10 -7.26
CA ALA A 134 13.57 11.17 -8.08
C ALA A 134 12.89 10.63 -9.35
N ARG A 135 11.77 11.25 -9.73
CA ARG A 135 11.01 10.96 -10.95
C ARG A 135 10.74 12.26 -11.69
N HIS A 136 10.96 12.28 -12.99
CA HIS A 136 10.68 13.46 -13.82
C HIS A 136 9.18 13.64 -14.10
N LYS A 137 8.44 12.52 -14.14
CA LYS A 137 6.99 12.52 -14.37
C LYS A 137 6.34 11.69 -13.27
N SER A 138 5.59 12.31 -12.40
CA SER A 138 4.91 11.64 -11.31
C SER A 138 3.49 12.15 -11.13
N ILE A 139 2.58 11.26 -10.76
CA ILE A 139 1.17 11.56 -10.51
C ILE A 139 0.79 10.89 -9.21
N ALA A 140 0.36 11.68 -8.24
CA ALA A 140 -0.20 11.19 -7.00
C ALA A 140 -1.69 10.87 -7.15
N CYS A 141 -2.16 9.82 -6.50
CA CYS A 141 -3.57 9.49 -6.41
C CYS A 141 -3.90 8.92 -5.02
N THR A 142 -5.18 8.83 -4.70
CA THR A 142 -5.65 8.48 -3.35
C THR A 142 -6.41 7.16 -3.31
N ASP A 143 -6.57 6.49 -4.45
CA ASP A 143 -7.32 5.24 -4.52
C ASP A 143 -6.82 4.32 -5.64
N ARG A 144 -7.05 3.00 -5.47
CA ARG A 144 -6.59 1.96 -6.40
C ARG A 144 -7.24 2.03 -7.78
N ALA A 145 -8.48 2.48 -7.88
CA ALA A 145 -9.16 2.56 -9.16
C ALA A 145 -8.52 3.64 -10.02
N SER A 146 -8.30 4.83 -9.45
CA SER A 146 -7.59 5.93 -10.11
C SER A 146 -6.17 5.53 -10.51
N LEU A 147 -5.41 4.88 -9.62
CA LEU A 147 -4.06 4.40 -9.93
C LEU A 147 -4.08 3.45 -11.14
N SER A 148 -4.95 2.46 -11.14
CA SER A 148 -5.03 1.47 -12.22
C SER A 148 -5.42 2.10 -13.56
N GLU A 149 -6.41 2.99 -13.57
CA GLU A 149 -6.86 3.68 -14.78
C GLU A 149 -5.78 4.62 -15.32
N LEU A 150 -5.07 5.37 -14.47
CA LEU A 150 -3.97 6.25 -14.88
C LEU A 150 -2.80 5.47 -15.48
N ILE A 151 -2.43 4.34 -14.90
CA ILE A 151 -1.40 3.45 -15.46
C ILE A 151 -1.77 3.03 -16.89
N VAL A 152 -3.01 2.61 -17.10
CA VAL A 152 -3.48 2.18 -18.42
C VAL A 152 -3.60 3.35 -19.41
N ALA A 153 -4.24 4.44 -19.00
CA ALA A 153 -4.53 5.58 -19.86
C ALA A 153 -3.27 6.33 -20.31
N LEU A 154 -2.26 6.40 -19.45
CA LEU A 154 -1.02 7.15 -19.72
C LEU A 154 0.17 6.26 -20.12
N ASN A 155 -0.06 4.95 -20.23
CA ASN A 155 1.01 3.96 -20.41
C ASN A 155 2.12 4.12 -19.34
N GLY A 156 1.69 4.40 -18.11
CA GLY A 156 2.55 4.65 -16.98
C GLY A 156 2.90 3.39 -16.19
N TYR A 157 3.48 3.58 -15.01
CA TYR A 157 3.87 2.49 -14.14
C TYR A 157 3.73 2.85 -12.66
N THR A 158 3.72 1.82 -11.83
CA THR A 158 3.97 1.95 -10.39
C THR A 158 4.91 0.85 -9.91
N VAL A 159 5.46 1.01 -8.70
CA VAL A 159 6.26 -0.03 -8.03
C VAL A 159 5.42 -0.60 -6.90
N THR A 160 5.05 -1.87 -7.01
CA THR A 160 4.22 -2.56 -6.03
C THR A 160 5.07 -3.38 -5.06
N SER A 161 4.46 -3.82 -3.95
CA SER A 161 5.07 -4.77 -3.02
C SER A 161 5.42 -6.12 -3.65
N GLY A 162 4.88 -6.43 -4.82
CA GLY A 162 5.03 -7.73 -5.47
C GLY A 162 4.09 -8.82 -4.93
N ILE A 163 3.23 -8.51 -3.98
CA ILE A 163 2.16 -9.38 -3.47
C ILE A 163 0.89 -9.04 -4.24
N LEU A 164 0.26 -10.06 -4.85
CA LEU A 164 -0.95 -9.94 -5.68
C LEU A 164 -2.11 -10.72 -5.05
#